data_de70f04a77e878a7670283678e4c1178
#
_entry.id   de70f04a77e878a7670283678e4c1178
#
_cell.length_a   1.000
_cell.length_b   1.000
_cell.length_c   1.000
_cell.angle_alpha   90.00
_cell.angle_beta   90.00
_cell.angle_gamma   90.00
#
_symmetry.space_group_name_H-M   'P 1'
#
loop_
_entity.id
_entity.type
_entity.pdbx_description
1 polymer ?
#
loop_
_entity_poly.entity_id
_entity_poly.type
_entity_poly.pdbx_seq_one_letter_code
_entity_poly.pdbx_strand_id
1 'polypeptide(L)'
;MKLKKNKKINSLIIACDGESSSGKSTGAKLISKKYKLHLLNSGLLFRFAGFLILKYKPKKKISFLKKKFRNLNYKYLNRLNLHSQEISNYTAIIAKQKKVRLIIKNFQKQFIKKCNKKIVIEGRDSASHILNKDPHYDVAFFFKCNLNTAAYRRWKDLRMTNKRITLKEVKKSLKKRNELDVKRRFSPLIRVKDSVLIRTDILDKRAMFNKMSEKIERILKLKYGRNYKTRSK
;
A
#
# COMPACT_ATOMS: atom_id res chain seq x y z
N MET A 1 33.30 19.42 -23.82
CA MET A 1 31.83 19.23 -23.64
C MET A 1 31.58 18.42 -22.34
N LYS A 2 31.23 19.10 -21.22
CA LYS A 2 31.05 18.44 -19.91
C LYS A 2 29.77 17.60 -19.96
N LEU A 3 29.88 16.27 -19.86
CA LEU A 3 28.78 15.34 -19.70
C LEU A 3 27.94 15.78 -18.50
N LYS A 4 26.69 16.24 -18.74
CA LYS A 4 25.73 16.61 -17.70
C LYS A 4 25.46 15.37 -16.84
N LYS A 5 26.01 15.29 -15.62
CA LYS A 5 25.75 14.25 -14.64
C LYS A 5 24.24 14.16 -14.41
N ASN A 6 23.61 13.04 -14.78
CA ASN A 6 22.22 12.77 -14.48
C ASN A 6 22.00 12.85 -12.96
N LYS A 7 21.19 13.80 -12.50
CA LYS A 7 20.89 13.95 -11.07
C LYS A 7 20.20 12.69 -10.54
N LYS A 8 20.78 12.06 -9.53
CA LYS A 8 20.23 10.90 -8.82
C LYS A 8 19.01 11.34 -7.99
N ILE A 9 17.95 10.52 -7.95
CA ILE A 9 16.82 10.74 -7.03
C ILE A 9 17.35 10.67 -5.60
N ASN A 10 17.33 11.78 -4.86
CA ASN A 10 17.76 11.83 -3.47
C ASN A 10 16.64 11.40 -2.51
N SER A 11 15.40 11.80 -2.79
CA SER A 11 14.21 11.36 -2.06
C SER A 11 12.99 11.35 -2.98
N LEU A 12 12.12 10.35 -2.81
CA LEU A 12 10.82 10.27 -3.47
C LEU A 12 9.91 9.40 -2.63
N ILE A 13 8.88 10.00 -2.06
CA ILE A 13 7.88 9.32 -1.23
C ILE A 13 6.56 9.31 -1.98
N ILE A 14 6.05 8.13 -2.28
CA ILE A 14 4.80 7.94 -3.02
C ILE A 14 3.79 7.22 -2.15
N ALA A 15 2.59 7.76 -2.04
CA ALA A 15 1.45 7.11 -1.42
C ALA A 15 0.54 6.47 -2.48
N CYS A 16 0.14 5.21 -2.27
CA CYS A 16 -0.80 4.48 -3.11
C CYS A 16 -1.95 3.95 -2.25
N ASP A 17 -3.04 4.70 -2.14
CA ASP A 17 -4.22 4.33 -1.37
C ASP A 17 -5.40 3.98 -2.27
N GLY A 18 -6.44 3.36 -1.73
CA GLY A 18 -7.67 3.06 -2.46
C GLY A 18 -8.33 1.76 -2.03
N GLU A 19 -9.41 1.38 -2.70
CA GLU A 19 -10.29 0.27 -2.37
C GLU A 19 -9.62 -1.12 -2.48
N SER A 20 -10.27 -2.13 -1.94
CA SER A 20 -9.82 -3.53 -2.05
C SER A 20 -9.85 -3.98 -3.51
N SER A 21 -8.80 -4.70 -3.93
CA SER A 21 -8.65 -5.24 -5.32
C SER A 21 -8.72 -4.19 -6.43
N SER A 22 -8.45 -2.92 -6.11
CA SER A 22 -8.41 -1.81 -7.07
C SER A 22 -7.11 -1.69 -7.87
N GLY A 23 -6.24 -2.70 -7.91
CA GLY A 23 -4.99 -2.66 -8.68
C GLY A 23 -3.83 -1.88 -8.04
N LYS A 24 -3.99 -1.37 -6.80
CA LYS A 24 -2.93 -0.62 -6.08
C LYS A 24 -1.59 -1.33 -6.05
N SER A 25 -1.58 -2.60 -5.66
CA SER A 25 -0.35 -3.39 -5.52
C SER A 25 0.38 -3.52 -6.85
N THR A 26 -0.35 -3.66 -7.95
CA THR A 26 0.20 -3.69 -9.30
C THR A 26 0.85 -2.36 -9.64
N GLY A 27 0.14 -1.24 -9.47
CA GLY A 27 0.65 0.10 -9.73
C GLY A 27 1.87 0.43 -8.87
N ALA A 28 1.77 0.20 -7.55
CA ALA A 28 2.86 0.43 -6.60
C ALA A 28 4.12 -0.39 -6.96
N LYS A 29 3.96 -1.67 -7.35
CA LYS A 29 5.07 -2.54 -7.78
C LYS A 29 5.73 -2.05 -9.06
N LEU A 30 4.96 -1.63 -10.06
CA LEU A 30 5.49 -1.10 -11.33
C LEU A 30 6.31 0.17 -11.10
N ILE A 31 5.77 1.12 -10.33
CA ILE A 31 6.44 2.39 -10.01
C ILE A 31 7.68 2.15 -9.15
N SER A 32 7.60 1.30 -8.12
CA SER A 32 8.77 0.99 -7.30
C SER A 32 9.91 0.40 -8.11
N LYS A 33 9.61 -0.47 -9.09
CA LYS A 33 10.62 -1.03 -10.01
C LYS A 33 11.23 0.04 -10.92
N LYS A 34 10.40 0.87 -11.58
CA LYS A 34 10.88 1.91 -12.51
C LYS A 34 11.82 2.91 -11.82
N TYR A 35 11.43 3.41 -10.65
CA TYR A 35 12.17 4.45 -9.94
C TYR A 35 13.15 3.92 -8.89
N LYS A 36 13.35 2.59 -8.82
CA LYS A 36 14.24 1.91 -7.85
C LYS A 36 13.93 2.31 -6.41
N LEU A 37 12.64 2.32 -6.05
CA LEU A 37 12.13 2.66 -4.72
C LEU A 37 11.86 1.40 -3.91
N HIS A 38 11.99 1.50 -2.59
CA HIS A 38 11.48 0.48 -1.69
C HIS A 38 9.95 0.43 -1.76
N LEU A 39 9.37 -0.76 -1.64
CA LEU A 39 7.92 -0.95 -1.60
C LEU A 39 7.50 -1.43 -0.22
N LEU A 40 6.63 -0.68 0.44
CA LEU A 40 6.03 -1.05 1.71
C LEU A 40 4.53 -1.28 1.55
N ASN A 41 4.10 -2.53 1.69
CA ASN A 41 2.69 -2.90 1.69
C ASN A 41 2.15 -2.89 3.13
N SER A 42 1.35 -1.86 3.46
CA SER A 42 0.73 -1.73 4.79
C SER A 42 -0.18 -2.90 5.11
N GLY A 43 -0.85 -3.47 4.11
CA GLY A 43 -1.72 -4.64 4.28
C GLY A 43 -0.97 -5.86 4.81
N LEU A 44 0.28 -6.08 4.41
CA LEU A 44 1.11 -7.17 4.94
C LEU A 44 1.45 -6.96 6.41
N LEU A 45 1.69 -5.73 6.85
CA LEU A 45 1.96 -5.43 8.26
C LEU A 45 0.75 -5.74 9.16
N PHE A 46 -0.46 -5.36 8.72
CA PHE A 46 -1.68 -5.69 9.44
C PHE A 46 -1.95 -7.20 9.46
N ARG A 47 -1.71 -7.90 8.33
CA ARG A 47 -1.82 -9.35 8.26
C ARG A 47 -0.82 -10.06 9.15
N PHE A 48 0.40 -9.57 9.21
CA PHE A 48 1.42 -10.08 10.11
C PHE A 48 1.01 -9.91 11.58
N ALA A 49 0.47 -8.75 11.95
CA ALA A 49 -0.07 -8.56 13.31
C ALA A 49 -1.20 -9.55 13.61
N GLY A 50 -2.13 -9.78 12.67
CA GLY A 50 -3.18 -10.78 12.80
C GLY A 50 -2.65 -12.20 12.94
N PHE A 51 -1.71 -12.59 12.08
CA PHE A 51 -1.03 -13.88 12.15
C PHE A 51 -0.36 -14.13 13.50
N LEU A 52 0.37 -13.14 14.01
CA LEU A 52 1.06 -13.25 15.29
C LEU A 52 0.07 -13.48 16.45
N ILE A 53 -1.05 -12.76 16.47
CA ILE A 53 -2.04 -12.91 17.54
C ILE A 53 -2.75 -14.26 17.44
N LEU A 54 -3.12 -14.70 16.25
CA LEU A 54 -3.76 -16.01 16.04
C LEU A 54 -2.83 -17.15 16.41
N LYS A 55 -1.57 -17.09 15.98
CA LYS A 55 -0.59 -18.15 16.23
C LYS A 55 -0.19 -18.27 17.69
N TYR A 56 0.09 -17.13 18.36
CA TYR A 56 0.69 -17.15 19.70
C TYR A 56 -0.31 -16.86 20.84
N LYS A 57 -1.54 -16.46 20.53
CA LYS A 57 -2.63 -16.18 21.48
C LYS A 57 -2.17 -15.41 22.75
N PRO A 58 -1.39 -14.31 22.62
CA PRO A 58 -0.75 -13.67 23.76
C PRO A 58 -1.77 -13.03 24.69
N LYS A 59 -1.60 -13.18 26.02
CA LYS A 59 -2.44 -12.52 27.04
C LYS A 59 -2.38 -10.98 26.89
N LYS A 60 -1.18 -10.38 26.72
CA LYS A 60 -0.97 -8.94 26.54
C LYS A 60 -0.67 -8.59 25.06
N LYS A 61 -1.70 -8.62 24.21
CA LYS A 61 -1.58 -8.45 22.74
C LYS A 61 -0.77 -7.24 22.30
N ILE A 62 -0.97 -6.07 22.91
CA ILE A 62 -0.32 -4.81 22.50
C ILE A 62 1.18 -4.82 22.82
N SER A 63 1.58 -5.24 24.03
CA SER A 63 2.99 -5.35 24.41
C SER A 63 3.71 -6.37 23.53
N PHE A 64 3.07 -7.52 23.26
CA PHE A 64 3.59 -8.55 22.38
C PHE A 64 3.84 -8.00 20.96
N LEU A 65 2.86 -7.32 20.36
CA LEU A 65 3.03 -6.71 19.05
C LEU A 65 4.12 -5.64 19.04
N LYS A 66 4.21 -4.77 20.06
CA LYS A 66 5.29 -3.78 20.17
C LYS A 66 6.66 -4.45 20.10
N LYS A 67 6.88 -5.53 20.87
CA LYS A 67 8.14 -6.30 20.89
C LYS A 67 8.44 -6.89 19.48
N LYS A 68 7.45 -7.53 18.83
CA LYS A 68 7.63 -8.16 17.53
C LYS A 68 7.88 -7.15 16.39
N PHE A 69 7.23 -5.99 16.41
CA PHE A 69 7.43 -4.95 15.40
C PHE A 69 8.73 -4.15 15.58
N ARG A 70 9.29 -4.05 16.79
CA ARG A 70 10.57 -3.37 17.05
C ARG A 70 11.71 -3.99 16.22
N ASN A 71 11.76 -5.32 16.16
CA ASN A 71 12.84 -6.08 15.52
C ASN A 71 12.39 -6.71 14.18
N LEU A 72 11.30 -6.21 13.57
CA LEU A 72 10.76 -6.80 12.35
C LEU A 72 11.67 -6.51 11.14
N ASN A 73 12.19 -7.57 10.55
CA ASN A 73 12.73 -7.50 9.19
C ASN A 73 11.57 -7.61 8.19
N TYR A 74 11.24 -6.51 7.51
CA TYR A 74 10.11 -6.47 6.59
C TYR A 74 10.21 -7.49 5.45
N LYS A 75 11.43 -7.78 4.95
CA LYS A 75 11.63 -8.76 3.88
C LYS A 75 11.17 -10.17 4.28
N TYR A 76 11.23 -10.50 5.56
CA TYR A 76 10.76 -11.79 6.09
C TYR A 76 9.26 -12.01 5.85
N LEU A 77 8.44 -10.96 5.79
CA LEU A 77 6.99 -11.07 5.59
C LEU A 77 6.63 -11.74 4.25
N ASN A 78 7.47 -11.59 3.23
CA ASN A 78 7.25 -12.20 1.92
C ASN A 78 7.41 -13.74 1.93
N ARG A 79 8.03 -14.29 2.98
CA ARG A 79 8.21 -15.74 3.16
C ARG A 79 7.07 -16.40 3.92
N LEU A 80 6.17 -15.59 4.51
CA LEU A 80 5.06 -16.06 5.31
C LEU A 80 3.78 -16.17 4.48
N ASN A 81 3.01 -17.22 4.70
CA ASN A 81 1.66 -17.33 4.13
C ASN A 81 0.68 -16.49 4.97
N LEU A 82 0.58 -15.19 4.63
CA LEU A 82 -0.28 -14.22 5.31
C LEU A 82 -1.65 -14.01 4.61
N HIS A 83 -1.98 -14.84 3.61
CA HIS A 83 -3.14 -14.59 2.76
C HIS A 83 -4.33 -15.52 3.03
N SER A 84 -4.28 -16.36 4.09
CA SER A 84 -5.40 -17.21 4.48
C SER A 84 -6.67 -16.40 4.81
N GLN A 85 -7.83 -17.04 4.69
CA GLN A 85 -9.11 -16.40 5.00
C GLN A 85 -9.21 -16.03 6.48
N GLU A 86 -8.73 -16.89 7.37
CA GLU A 86 -8.71 -16.66 8.81
C GLU A 86 -7.91 -15.41 9.17
N ILE A 87 -6.64 -15.30 8.67
CA ILE A 87 -5.80 -14.11 8.87
C ILE A 87 -6.49 -12.87 8.28
N SER A 88 -7.13 -13.00 7.11
CA SER A 88 -7.83 -11.90 6.46
C SER A 88 -8.99 -11.36 7.30
N ASN A 89 -9.80 -12.24 7.85
CA ASN A 89 -10.94 -11.92 8.71
C ASN A 89 -10.48 -11.27 10.01
N TYR A 90 -9.49 -11.86 10.67
CA TYR A 90 -8.96 -11.32 11.92
C TYR A 90 -8.24 -9.97 11.72
N THR A 91 -7.55 -9.81 10.60
CA THR A 91 -6.93 -8.52 10.20
C THR A 91 -7.96 -7.39 10.14
N ALA A 92 -9.16 -7.64 9.62
CA ALA A 92 -10.22 -6.65 9.57
C ALA A 92 -10.67 -6.18 10.97
N ILE A 93 -10.64 -7.10 11.96
CA ILE A 93 -10.99 -6.80 13.36
C ILE A 93 -9.90 -5.92 14.00
N ILE A 94 -8.64 -6.33 13.93
CA ILE A 94 -7.54 -5.61 14.59
C ILE A 94 -7.19 -4.29 13.92
N ALA A 95 -7.47 -4.15 12.63
CA ALA A 95 -7.26 -2.90 11.88
C ALA A 95 -8.15 -1.74 12.36
N LYS A 96 -9.21 -2.01 13.15
CA LYS A 96 -10.04 -1.00 13.81
C LYS A 96 -9.41 -0.46 15.09
N GLN A 97 -8.43 -1.17 15.68
CA GLN A 97 -7.86 -0.83 16.98
C GLN A 97 -6.79 0.25 16.87
N LYS A 98 -7.01 1.41 17.52
CA LYS A 98 -6.08 2.57 17.52
C LYS A 98 -4.67 2.17 17.97
N LYS A 99 -4.55 1.37 19.05
CA LYS A 99 -3.24 0.93 19.60
C LYS A 99 -2.45 0.08 18.58
N VAL A 100 -3.10 -0.83 17.83
CA VAL A 100 -2.46 -1.62 16.76
C VAL A 100 -2.00 -0.72 15.62
N ARG A 101 -2.84 0.21 15.20
CA ARG A 101 -2.49 1.16 14.13
C ARG A 101 -1.28 2.02 14.47
N LEU A 102 -1.17 2.47 15.73
CA LEU A 102 0.00 3.24 16.19
C LEU A 102 1.29 2.42 16.14
N ILE A 103 1.27 1.15 16.52
CA ILE A 103 2.45 0.26 16.40
C ILE A 103 2.90 0.16 14.94
N ILE A 104 1.95 -0.09 14.04
CA ILE A 104 2.24 -0.24 12.61
C ILE A 104 2.71 1.10 12.02
N LYS A 105 2.06 2.22 12.36
CA LYS A 105 2.47 3.57 11.92
C LYS A 105 3.91 3.90 12.35
N ASN A 106 4.28 3.57 13.58
CA ASN A 106 5.64 3.79 14.07
C ASN A 106 6.66 2.97 13.27
N PHE A 107 6.37 1.70 13.00
CA PHE A 107 7.20 0.87 12.14
C PHE A 107 7.34 1.47 10.73
N GLN A 108 6.22 1.90 10.12
CA GLN A 108 6.24 2.52 8.78
C GLN A 108 7.12 3.77 8.75
N LYS A 109 6.99 4.66 9.73
CA LYS A 109 7.81 5.88 9.83
C LYS A 109 9.31 5.55 9.97
N GLN A 110 9.67 4.57 10.81
CA GLN A 110 11.06 4.11 10.94
C GLN A 110 11.56 3.50 9.62
N PHE A 111 10.74 2.71 8.93
CA PHE A 111 11.09 2.11 7.65
C PHE A 111 11.34 3.16 6.57
N ILE A 112 10.53 4.23 6.51
CA ILE A 112 10.73 5.37 5.59
C ILE A 112 12.09 6.02 5.81
N LYS A 113 12.47 6.27 7.07
CA LYS A 113 13.79 6.82 7.42
C LYS A 113 14.92 5.90 6.96
N LYS A 114 14.84 4.60 7.25
CA LYS A 114 15.83 3.58 6.81
C LYS A 114 15.99 3.49 5.30
N CYS A 115 14.95 3.81 4.53
CA CYS A 115 14.98 3.82 3.07
C CYS A 115 15.43 5.17 2.47
N ASN A 116 16.01 6.08 3.27
CA ASN A 116 16.41 7.42 2.84
C ASN A 116 15.31 8.15 2.07
N LYS A 117 14.06 8.00 2.52
CA LYS A 117 12.87 8.60 1.88
C LYS A 117 12.69 8.21 0.40
N LYS A 118 13.16 7.02 -0.01
CA LYS A 118 12.97 6.46 -1.37
C LYS A 118 12.00 5.30 -1.32
N ILE A 119 10.69 5.59 -1.34
CA ILE A 119 9.70 4.58 -0.99
C ILE A 119 8.35 4.81 -1.68
N VAL A 120 7.69 3.70 -2.01
CA VAL A 120 6.25 3.64 -2.31
C VAL A 120 5.57 2.96 -1.13
N ILE A 121 4.57 3.59 -0.55
CA ILE A 121 3.73 2.99 0.50
C ILE A 121 2.36 2.70 -0.08
N GLU A 122 1.98 1.43 -0.04
CA GLU A 122 0.68 0.96 -0.45
C GLU A 122 -0.21 0.69 0.75
N GLY A 123 -1.42 1.24 0.75
CA GLY A 123 -2.34 1.08 1.88
C GLY A 123 -3.77 1.50 1.64
N ARG A 124 -4.34 2.11 2.69
CA ARG A 124 -5.68 2.71 2.72
C ARG A 124 -5.67 4.14 3.25
N ASP A 125 -4.64 4.47 3.98
CA ASP A 125 -4.49 5.69 4.75
C ASP A 125 -3.03 6.20 4.71
N SER A 126 -2.29 5.80 3.66
CA SER A 126 -0.87 6.17 3.53
C SER A 126 -0.72 7.68 3.37
N ALA A 127 -1.48 8.31 2.48
CA ALA A 127 -1.46 9.76 2.29
C ALA A 127 -2.11 10.50 3.46
N SER A 128 -3.31 10.07 3.87
CA SER A 128 -4.13 10.82 4.84
C SER A 128 -3.64 10.73 6.30
N HIS A 129 -2.94 9.64 6.70
CA HIS A 129 -2.59 9.42 8.10
C HIS A 129 -1.12 9.06 8.35
N ILE A 130 -0.43 8.40 7.42
CA ILE A 130 0.97 8.03 7.61
C ILE A 130 1.88 9.17 7.18
N LEU A 131 1.60 9.75 6.02
CA LEU A 131 2.39 10.77 5.33
C LEU A 131 1.71 12.15 5.32
N ASN A 132 0.81 12.42 6.26
CA ASN A 132 0.05 13.68 6.31
C ASN A 132 0.82 14.85 6.92
N LYS A 133 1.95 14.56 7.58
CA LYS A 133 2.84 15.56 8.20
C LYS A 133 4.29 15.26 7.79
N ASP A 134 5.19 15.05 8.74
CA ASP A 134 6.57 14.64 8.48
C ASP A 134 6.76 13.12 8.70
N PRO A 135 7.29 12.40 7.70
CA PRO A 135 7.54 12.85 6.33
C PRO A 135 6.24 12.98 5.52
N HIS A 136 6.18 13.99 4.64
CA HIS A 136 5.09 14.17 3.69
C HIS A 136 5.37 13.40 2.38
N TYR A 137 4.31 13.01 1.65
CA TYR A 137 4.47 12.42 0.32
C TYR A 137 4.79 13.49 -0.74
N ASP A 138 5.55 13.10 -1.75
CA ASP A 138 5.76 13.91 -2.95
C ASP A 138 4.61 13.73 -3.95
N VAL A 139 4.03 12.54 -4.01
CA VAL A 139 2.90 12.17 -4.88
C VAL A 139 1.96 11.21 -4.17
N ALA A 140 0.65 11.46 -4.27
CA ALA A 140 -0.39 10.54 -3.82
C ALA A 140 -1.23 10.05 -5.00
N PHE A 141 -1.48 8.75 -5.05
CA PHE A 141 -2.41 8.09 -5.97
C PHE A 141 -3.55 7.45 -5.20
N PHE A 142 -4.78 7.67 -5.67
CA PHE A 142 -5.95 7.02 -5.13
C PHE A 142 -6.56 6.07 -6.16
N PHE A 143 -6.55 4.78 -5.84
CA PHE A 143 -7.03 3.73 -6.74
C PHE A 143 -8.49 3.40 -6.49
N LYS A 144 -9.29 3.45 -7.55
CA LYS A 144 -10.69 3.06 -7.57
C LYS A 144 -10.93 2.04 -8.68
N CYS A 145 -11.85 1.11 -8.44
CA CYS A 145 -12.26 0.13 -9.41
C CYS A 145 -13.73 -0.19 -9.21
N ASN A 146 -14.46 -0.42 -10.29
CA ASN A 146 -15.83 -0.93 -10.22
C ASN A 146 -15.86 -2.23 -9.39
N LEU A 147 -16.86 -2.36 -8.52
CA LEU A 147 -16.96 -3.49 -7.59
C LEU A 147 -17.05 -4.84 -8.32
N ASN A 148 -17.73 -4.90 -9.47
CA ASN A 148 -17.84 -6.14 -10.25
C ASN A 148 -16.48 -6.57 -10.80
N THR A 149 -15.73 -5.63 -11.41
CA THR A 149 -14.38 -5.85 -11.93
C THR A 149 -13.42 -6.25 -10.82
N ALA A 150 -13.45 -5.56 -9.68
CA ALA A 150 -12.61 -5.87 -8.52
C ALA A 150 -12.93 -7.26 -7.94
N ALA A 151 -14.23 -7.61 -7.87
CA ALA A 151 -14.68 -8.92 -7.40
C ALA A 151 -14.26 -10.05 -8.34
N TYR A 152 -14.40 -9.85 -9.64
CA TYR A 152 -13.98 -10.83 -10.65
C TYR A 152 -12.47 -11.10 -10.59
N ARG A 153 -11.63 -10.05 -10.53
CA ARG A 153 -10.17 -10.18 -10.38
C ARG A 153 -9.83 -10.97 -9.12
N ARG A 154 -10.44 -10.59 -7.99
CA ARG A 154 -10.18 -11.27 -6.71
C ARG A 154 -10.68 -12.71 -6.69
N TRP A 155 -11.80 -13.00 -7.32
CA TRP A 155 -12.34 -14.34 -7.45
C TRP A 155 -11.39 -15.22 -8.28
N LYS A 156 -10.86 -14.73 -9.40
CA LYS A 156 -9.84 -15.46 -10.18
C LYS A 156 -8.63 -15.84 -9.31
N ASP A 157 -8.09 -14.87 -8.55
CA ASP A 157 -6.96 -15.12 -7.66
C ASP A 157 -7.28 -16.19 -6.59
N LEU A 158 -8.46 -16.12 -5.99
CA LEU A 158 -8.86 -17.05 -4.92
C LEU A 158 -9.19 -18.46 -5.43
N ARG A 159 -9.73 -18.59 -6.63
CA ARG A 159 -10.02 -19.90 -7.24
C ARG A 159 -8.78 -20.76 -7.45
N MET A 160 -7.61 -20.18 -7.57
CA MET A 160 -6.35 -20.91 -7.65
C MET A 160 -6.07 -21.75 -6.39
N THR A 161 -6.59 -21.31 -5.24
CA THR A 161 -6.38 -21.99 -3.94
C THR A 161 -7.67 -22.55 -3.33
N ASN A 162 -8.83 -22.06 -3.74
CA ASN A 162 -10.14 -22.52 -3.28
C ASN A 162 -11.13 -22.58 -4.44
N LYS A 163 -11.32 -23.76 -5.01
CA LYS A 163 -12.19 -24.00 -6.17
C LYS A 163 -13.69 -23.78 -5.86
N ARG A 164 -14.12 -23.85 -4.60
CA ARG A 164 -15.54 -23.73 -4.19
C ARG A 164 -16.01 -22.30 -3.99
N ILE A 165 -15.11 -21.32 -3.95
CA ILE A 165 -15.48 -19.92 -3.72
C ILE A 165 -16.29 -19.35 -4.87
N THR A 166 -17.41 -18.70 -4.57
CA THR A 166 -18.29 -18.08 -5.56
C THR A 166 -17.97 -16.60 -5.77
N LEU A 167 -18.26 -16.07 -6.97
CA LEU A 167 -18.11 -14.64 -7.28
C LEU A 167 -19.01 -13.78 -6.36
N LYS A 168 -20.24 -14.27 -6.04
CA LYS A 168 -21.20 -13.58 -5.17
C LYS A 168 -20.64 -13.38 -3.76
N GLU A 169 -20.02 -14.40 -3.18
CA GLU A 169 -19.37 -14.32 -1.86
C GLU A 169 -18.20 -13.34 -1.88
N VAL A 170 -17.35 -13.40 -2.89
CA VAL A 170 -16.20 -12.47 -3.04
C VAL A 170 -16.71 -11.03 -3.17
N LYS A 171 -17.72 -10.77 -3.98
CA LYS A 171 -18.33 -9.45 -4.15
C LYS A 171 -18.90 -8.92 -2.83
N LYS A 172 -19.66 -9.73 -2.09
CA LYS A 172 -20.21 -9.39 -0.76
C LYS A 172 -19.09 -9.06 0.23
N SER A 173 -18.04 -9.89 0.26
CA SER A 173 -16.87 -9.67 1.13
C SER A 173 -16.11 -8.37 0.81
N LEU A 174 -15.88 -8.07 -0.47
CA LEU A 174 -15.22 -6.83 -0.91
C LEU A 174 -16.05 -5.60 -0.57
N LYS A 175 -17.36 -5.62 -0.83
CA LYS A 175 -18.28 -4.52 -0.48
C LYS A 175 -18.20 -4.22 1.02
N LYS A 176 -18.41 -5.24 1.87
CA LYS A 176 -18.32 -5.12 3.34
C LYS A 176 -16.97 -4.55 3.78
N ARG A 177 -15.88 -5.01 3.17
CA ARG A 177 -14.54 -4.53 3.51
C ARG A 177 -14.33 -3.07 3.13
N ASN A 178 -14.75 -2.65 1.95
CA ASN A 178 -14.64 -1.26 1.52
C ASN A 178 -15.46 -0.33 2.42
N GLU A 179 -16.67 -0.72 2.78
CA GLU A 179 -17.51 0.01 3.75
C GLU A 179 -16.83 0.14 5.11
N LEU A 180 -16.25 -0.94 5.63
CA LEU A 180 -15.51 -0.91 6.90
C LEU A 180 -14.27 -0.01 6.83
N ASP A 181 -13.55 0.01 5.69
CA ASP A 181 -12.38 0.85 5.50
C ASP A 181 -12.76 2.35 5.46
N VAL A 182 -13.90 2.70 4.86
CA VAL A 182 -14.42 4.07 4.79
C VAL A 182 -15.00 4.52 6.13
N LYS A 183 -15.83 3.68 6.78
CA LYS A 183 -16.59 4.05 8.00
C LYS A 183 -15.79 3.89 9.30
N ARG A 184 -14.55 3.40 9.28
CA ARG A 184 -13.81 3.20 10.52
C ARG A 184 -13.44 4.53 11.19
N ARG A 185 -13.58 4.57 12.52
CA ARG A 185 -13.33 5.78 13.33
C ARG A 185 -11.89 6.28 13.26
N PHE A 186 -10.91 5.37 13.17
CA PHE A 186 -9.49 5.72 13.14
C PHE A 186 -8.90 5.43 11.78
N SER A 187 -8.26 6.43 11.17
CA SER A 187 -7.61 6.35 9.86
C SER A 187 -8.53 5.80 8.77
N PRO A 188 -9.71 6.40 8.52
CA PRO A 188 -10.60 5.97 7.45
C PRO A 188 -9.93 6.05 6.08
N LEU A 189 -10.44 5.27 5.12
CA LEU A 189 -10.03 5.40 3.73
C LEU A 189 -10.58 6.72 3.18
N ILE A 190 -9.70 7.69 3.00
CA ILE A 190 -10.05 9.02 2.48
C ILE A 190 -9.16 9.30 1.26
N ARG A 191 -9.76 9.80 0.21
CA ARG A 191 -9.03 10.38 -0.91
C ARG A 191 -8.58 11.79 -0.53
N VAL A 192 -7.28 12.03 -0.45
CA VAL A 192 -6.75 13.39 -0.24
C VAL A 192 -6.93 14.25 -1.50
N LYS A 193 -7.12 15.56 -1.32
CA LYS A 193 -7.53 16.48 -2.39
C LYS A 193 -6.55 16.50 -3.57
N ASP A 194 -5.27 16.47 -3.32
CA ASP A 194 -4.18 16.52 -4.31
C ASP A 194 -3.80 15.16 -4.90
N SER A 195 -4.49 14.06 -4.51
CA SER A 195 -4.22 12.75 -5.06
C SER A 195 -4.71 12.59 -6.50
N VAL A 196 -3.90 11.92 -7.31
CA VAL A 196 -4.30 11.53 -8.67
C VAL A 196 -5.22 10.31 -8.60
N LEU A 197 -6.43 10.43 -9.15
CA LEU A 197 -7.36 9.30 -9.27
C LEU A 197 -6.92 8.34 -10.38
N ILE A 198 -6.77 7.06 -10.01
CA ILE A 198 -6.46 5.95 -10.92
C ILE A 198 -7.65 5.00 -10.98
N ARG A 199 -8.38 5.01 -12.09
CA ARG A 199 -9.52 4.14 -12.36
C ARG A 199 -9.08 2.91 -13.13
N THR A 200 -8.90 1.79 -12.46
CA THR A 200 -8.36 0.55 -13.07
C THR A 200 -9.42 -0.33 -13.70
N ASP A 201 -10.66 0.06 -13.63
CA ASP A 201 -11.77 -0.49 -14.42
C ASP A 201 -11.81 0.09 -15.84
N ILE A 202 -11.20 1.25 -16.06
CA ILE A 202 -11.12 1.95 -17.35
C ILE A 202 -9.71 1.85 -17.94
N LEU A 203 -8.69 2.04 -17.08
CA LEU A 203 -7.30 2.01 -17.50
C LEU A 203 -6.75 0.58 -17.46
N ASP A 204 -6.15 0.14 -18.55
CA ASP A 204 -5.35 -1.06 -18.57
C ASP A 204 -4.04 -0.86 -17.77
N LYS A 205 -3.24 -1.91 -17.67
CA LYS A 205 -1.99 -1.88 -16.90
C LYS A 205 -0.97 -0.88 -17.46
N ARG A 206 -0.90 -0.73 -18.80
CA ARG A 206 0.05 0.18 -19.48
C ARG A 206 -0.39 1.64 -19.32
N ALA A 207 -1.66 1.94 -19.58
CA ALA A 207 -2.22 3.28 -19.41
C ALA A 207 -2.14 3.76 -17.95
N MET A 208 -2.46 2.88 -16.99
CA MET A 208 -2.27 3.16 -15.56
C MET A 208 -0.82 3.52 -15.25
N PHE A 209 0.13 2.72 -15.71
CA PHE A 209 1.57 2.94 -15.47
C PHE A 209 2.05 4.25 -16.09
N ASN A 210 1.63 4.58 -17.32
CA ASN A 210 1.97 5.82 -17.99
C ASN A 210 1.44 7.02 -17.22
N LYS A 211 0.14 7.03 -16.87
CA LYS A 211 -0.48 8.12 -16.09
C LYS A 211 0.24 8.35 -14.75
N MET A 212 0.59 7.28 -14.04
CA MET A 212 1.36 7.40 -12.79
C MET A 212 2.76 7.95 -13.04
N SER A 213 3.43 7.47 -14.09
CA SER A 213 4.78 7.90 -14.45
C SER A 213 4.83 9.37 -14.84
N GLU A 214 3.93 9.85 -15.69
CA GLU A 214 3.83 11.26 -16.08
C GLU A 214 3.72 12.19 -14.87
N LYS A 215 2.86 11.85 -13.92
CA LYS A 215 2.72 12.64 -12.69
C LYS A 215 4.01 12.65 -11.88
N ILE A 216 4.67 11.51 -11.73
CA ILE A 216 5.93 11.39 -10.98
C ILE A 216 7.04 12.19 -11.69
N GLU A 217 7.19 12.06 -13.01
CA GLU A 217 8.20 12.80 -13.78
C GLU A 217 8.01 14.32 -13.65
N ARG A 218 6.75 14.79 -13.68
CA ARG A 218 6.45 16.22 -13.46
C ARG A 218 6.93 16.69 -12.08
N ILE A 219 6.67 15.91 -11.03
CA ILE A 219 7.11 16.24 -9.67
C ILE A 219 8.64 16.20 -9.55
N LEU A 220 9.30 15.21 -10.17
CA LEU A 220 10.74 15.10 -10.17
C LEU A 220 11.41 16.28 -10.91
N LYS A 221 10.81 16.75 -12.01
CA LYS A 221 11.28 17.97 -12.72
C LYS A 221 11.14 19.21 -11.84
N LEU A 222 10.05 19.35 -11.10
CA LEU A 222 9.86 20.46 -10.15
C LEU A 222 10.88 20.39 -9.00
N LYS A 223 11.10 19.21 -8.45
CA LYS A 223 11.95 18.99 -7.27
C LYS A 223 13.46 19.05 -7.59
N TYR A 224 13.88 18.62 -8.79
CA TYR A 224 15.29 18.47 -9.16
C TYR A 224 15.71 19.31 -10.35
N GLY A 225 14.80 20.11 -10.93
CA GLY A 225 15.03 21.01 -12.06
C GLY A 225 14.76 20.37 -13.44
N ARG A 226 14.62 21.21 -14.48
CA ARG A 226 14.23 20.79 -15.85
C ARG A 226 15.20 19.78 -16.50
N ASN A 227 16.44 19.71 -16.06
CA ASN A 227 17.46 18.78 -16.58
C ASN A 227 17.42 17.39 -15.93
N TYR A 228 16.41 17.11 -15.07
CA TYR A 228 16.22 15.77 -14.54
C TYR A 228 15.72 14.82 -15.64
N LYS A 229 16.51 13.80 -15.95
CA LYS A 229 16.11 12.70 -16.84
C LYS A 229 16.16 11.40 -16.06
N THR A 230 15.05 10.66 -16.04
CA THR A 230 15.09 9.26 -15.62
C THR A 230 15.91 8.45 -16.62
N ARG A 231 16.82 7.62 -16.13
CA ARG A 231 17.43 6.61 -17.01
C ARG A 231 16.30 5.66 -17.47
N SER A 232 15.79 5.87 -18.68
CA SER A 232 15.04 4.85 -19.40
C SER A 232 16.04 3.74 -19.76
N LYS A 233 15.83 2.56 -19.20
CA LYS A 233 16.25 1.30 -19.80
C LYS A 233 15.04 0.63 -20.34
#